data_78035f544f4c39782fe7ac7295694e98
#
_entry.id   78035f544f4c39782fe7ac7295694e98
#
_cell.length_a   1.000
_cell.length_b   1.000
_cell.length_c   1.000
_cell.angle_alpha   90.00
_cell.angle_beta   90.00
_cell.angle_gamma   90.00
#
_symmetry.space_group_name_H-M   'P 1'
#
loop_
_entity.id
_entity.type
_entity.pdbx_description
1 polymer ?
#
loop_
_entity_poly.entity_id
_entity_poly.type
_entity_poly.pdbx_seq_one_letter_code
_entity_poly.pdbx_strand_id
1 'polypeptide(L)'
;METTLTYCADLQGLPADASHPQLKTIHGALTKQGDALQEVAKTFSQTTDQDGGVAAANSPLIAAAMEHTKLASLGSLHLLAAQAEVLTPQEVPAFIDVTLAFLEHCNWHQVIIAPKHLGNVCEKFGQVCISEGRASEALLPLRSAAIKMDGDRSSLTPLHPEFLQCCIAAKCYSLGARFVDDRPIFGVEPVATGLTPVHFLRHFYYGGIVYIGAKQWKDALDSFLMLLTIPANVLSSLVIEGYKKMMLVSLIISGEVPPLPKYASNSVTRHLKSHTSDYEALVSCFQAGDVKGLNAAVVAGSEKFSQDGNMGLVKQAVTALTKRKITELTHTYITLPLSDISDKVGLAHADDAQGYILNMVEAGEICAQIAYPAGTVHFREDTNTLSSTTMTARLEADLRSTAELTERVRKLEARLIVNPVLIQKADGRRSLSARRRPGRRGRILSLVGRHWHGRLIEHDSGIRVEDSVPFVWLMAASLCEHAH
;
A
#
# COMPACT_ATOMS: atom_id res chain seq x y z
N MET A 1 -10.03 -0.64 -37.81
CA MET A 1 -8.58 -0.46 -37.88
C MET A 1 -8.18 0.73 -38.77
N GLU A 2 -8.61 0.81 -40.01
CA GLU A 2 -8.31 1.96 -40.93
C GLU A 2 -8.66 3.33 -40.34
N THR A 3 -9.84 3.45 -39.73
CA THR A 3 -10.27 4.68 -39.07
C THR A 3 -9.40 5.05 -37.86
N THR A 4 -8.89 4.06 -37.12
CA THR A 4 -7.98 4.29 -36.01
C THR A 4 -6.60 4.74 -36.50
N LEU A 5 -6.13 4.17 -37.61
CA LEU A 5 -4.88 4.58 -38.25
C LEU A 5 -4.96 6.00 -38.83
N THR A 6 -6.12 6.40 -39.37
CA THR A 6 -6.34 7.80 -39.76
C THR A 6 -6.25 8.76 -38.56
N TYR A 7 -6.84 8.43 -37.42
CA TYR A 7 -6.66 9.24 -36.20
C TYR A 7 -5.22 9.24 -35.69
N CYS A 8 -4.46 8.16 -35.87
CA CYS A 8 -3.03 8.16 -35.58
C CYS A 8 -2.25 9.12 -36.47
N ALA A 9 -2.61 9.21 -37.75
CA ALA A 9 -2.02 10.18 -38.71
C ALA A 9 -2.37 11.63 -38.30
N ASP A 10 -3.62 11.90 -37.91
CA ASP A 10 -4.05 13.21 -37.42
C ASP A 10 -3.31 13.62 -36.13
N LEU A 11 -3.02 12.67 -35.22
CA LEU A 11 -2.27 12.92 -34.00
C LEU A 11 -0.81 13.31 -34.25
N GLN A 12 -0.20 12.85 -35.35
CA GLN A 12 1.19 13.19 -35.70
C GLN A 12 1.37 14.68 -36.02
N GLY A 13 0.33 15.35 -36.49
CA GLY A 13 0.35 16.79 -36.80
C GLY A 13 0.01 17.72 -35.66
N LEU A 14 -0.36 17.20 -34.48
CA LEU A 14 -0.81 18.02 -33.37
C LEU A 14 0.32 18.40 -32.39
N PRO A 15 0.22 19.58 -31.75
CA PRO A 15 1.16 19.97 -30.71
C PRO A 15 1.10 18.99 -29.50
N ALA A 16 2.22 18.85 -28.82
CA ALA A 16 2.39 17.92 -27.69
C ALA A 16 1.59 18.30 -26.43
N ASP A 17 0.85 19.40 -26.43
CA ASP A 17 0.15 19.92 -25.24
C ASP A 17 -1.16 19.16 -24.98
N ALA A 18 -1.30 18.59 -23.78
CA ALA A 18 -2.47 17.84 -23.31
C ALA A 18 -3.75 18.69 -23.21
N SER A 19 -3.64 20.01 -23.17
CA SER A 19 -4.79 20.93 -23.10
C SER A 19 -5.48 21.16 -24.45
N HIS A 20 -4.86 20.68 -25.54
CA HIS A 20 -5.38 20.95 -26.92
C HIS A 20 -6.77 20.32 -27.10
N PRO A 21 -7.79 21.09 -27.53
CA PRO A 21 -9.17 20.60 -27.62
C PRO A 21 -9.33 19.44 -28.61
N GLN A 22 -8.53 19.44 -29.69
CA GLN A 22 -8.57 18.39 -30.71
C GLN A 22 -8.14 17.03 -30.16
N LEU A 23 -7.18 16.96 -29.21
CA LEU A 23 -6.78 15.70 -28.57
C LEU A 23 -7.93 15.07 -27.79
N LYS A 24 -8.74 15.87 -27.08
CA LYS A 24 -9.92 15.39 -26.37
C LYS A 24 -11.02 14.88 -27.35
N THR A 25 -11.17 15.53 -28.49
CA THR A 25 -12.12 15.11 -29.50
C THR A 25 -11.71 13.78 -30.12
N ILE A 26 -10.42 13.62 -30.45
CA ILE A 26 -9.87 12.37 -30.99
C ILE A 26 -9.97 11.25 -29.93
N HIS A 27 -9.66 11.54 -28.67
CA HIS A 27 -9.86 10.58 -27.57
C HIS A 27 -11.31 10.09 -27.49
N GLY A 28 -12.29 11.00 -27.55
CA GLY A 28 -13.71 10.66 -27.58
C GLY A 28 -14.13 9.82 -28.77
N ALA A 29 -13.53 10.06 -29.96
CA ALA A 29 -13.76 9.25 -31.13
C ALA A 29 -13.14 7.84 -31.03
N LEU A 30 -11.90 7.75 -30.55
CA LEU A 30 -11.22 6.47 -30.33
C LEU A 30 -11.92 5.61 -29.27
N THR A 31 -12.43 6.23 -28.19
CA THR A 31 -13.19 5.52 -27.17
C THR A 31 -14.47 4.88 -27.72
N LYS A 32 -15.16 5.54 -28.65
CA LYS A 32 -16.35 4.97 -29.30
C LYS A 32 -16.02 3.79 -30.24
N GLN A 33 -14.78 3.68 -30.69
CA GLN A 33 -14.31 2.58 -31.53
C GLN A 33 -13.71 1.42 -30.74
N GLY A 34 -13.63 1.53 -29.42
CA GLY A 34 -13.04 0.51 -28.55
C GLY A 34 -13.61 -0.89 -28.78
N ASP A 35 -14.94 -1.01 -28.84
CA ASP A 35 -15.63 -2.29 -29.09
C ASP A 35 -15.27 -2.90 -30.47
N ALA A 36 -15.19 -2.08 -31.48
CA ALA A 36 -14.80 -2.52 -32.84
C ALA A 36 -13.33 -2.98 -32.90
N LEU A 37 -12.43 -2.35 -32.13
CA LEU A 37 -11.04 -2.78 -32.01
C LEU A 37 -10.91 -4.11 -31.29
N GLN A 38 -11.72 -4.32 -30.26
CA GLN A 38 -11.77 -5.61 -29.54
C GLN A 38 -12.30 -6.73 -30.43
N GLU A 39 -13.31 -6.47 -31.27
CA GLU A 39 -13.77 -7.46 -32.25
C GLU A 39 -12.67 -7.84 -33.25
N VAL A 40 -11.90 -6.87 -33.72
CA VAL A 40 -10.74 -7.13 -34.60
C VAL A 40 -9.71 -8.00 -33.87
N ALA A 41 -9.42 -7.73 -32.61
CA ALA A 41 -8.52 -8.55 -31.80
C ALA A 41 -9.04 -9.99 -31.64
N LYS A 42 -10.35 -10.16 -31.33
CA LYS A 42 -10.98 -11.48 -31.19
C LYS A 42 -10.98 -12.29 -32.48
N THR A 43 -11.30 -11.66 -33.60
CA THR A 43 -11.29 -12.36 -34.89
C THR A 43 -9.89 -12.82 -35.29
N PHE A 44 -8.88 -12.02 -34.99
CA PHE A 44 -7.49 -12.39 -35.25
C PHE A 44 -7.04 -13.55 -34.33
N SER A 45 -7.35 -13.54 -33.05
CA SER A 45 -7.02 -14.62 -32.12
C SER A 45 -7.69 -15.96 -32.52
N GLN A 46 -8.93 -15.92 -32.98
CA GLN A 46 -9.67 -17.11 -33.46
C GLN A 46 -9.11 -17.70 -34.76
N THR A 47 -8.57 -16.87 -35.65
CA THR A 47 -7.95 -17.34 -36.91
C THR A 47 -6.58 -17.98 -36.67
N THR A 48 -5.81 -17.49 -35.72
CA THR A 48 -4.50 -18.08 -35.33
C THR A 48 -4.63 -19.45 -34.70
N ASP A 49 -5.71 -19.73 -33.97
CA ASP A 49 -5.96 -21.06 -33.37
C ASP A 49 -6.32 -22.15 -34.40
N GLN A 50 -6.83 -21.77 -35.57
CA GLN A 50 -7.24 -22.72 -36.63
C GLN A 50 -6.12 -23.10 -37.59
N ASP A 51 -5.18 -22.22 -37.84
CA ASP A 51 -4.11 -22.41 -38.85
C ASP A 51 -2.77 -22.86 -38.29
N GLY A 52 -2.64 -23.45 -37.13
CA GLY A 52 -1.44 -24.16 -36.60
C GLY A 52 -0.05 -23.78 -37.12
N GLY A 53 0.05 -22.71 -37.90
CA GLY A 53 1.24 -22.25 -38.58
C GLY A 53 2.00 -21.19 -37.79
N VAL A 54 3.28 -21.44 -37.59
CA VAL A 54 4.28 -20.67 -36.84
C VAL A 54 4.52 -19.24 -37.44
N ALA A 55 3.65 -18.75 -38.33
CA ALA A 55 3.84 -17.47 -39.01
C ALA A 55 2.93 -16.39 -38.43
N ALA A 56 3.52 -15.47 -37.76
CA ALA A 56 3.06 -14.21 -37.21
C ALA A 56 2.73 -14.22 -35.69
N ALA A 57 3.75 -14.21 -34.89
CA ALA A 57 3.69 -14.03 -33.44
C ALA A 57 3.14 -12.66 -32.98
N ASN A 58 2.73 -11.77 -33.86
CA ASN A 58 2.29 -10.41 -33.51
C ASN A 58 0.90 -10.13 -34.07
N SER A 59 -0.07 -9.89 -33.19
CA SER A 59 -1.35 -9.29 -33.55
C SER A 59 -1.14 -8.01 -34.37
N PRO A 60 -1.97 -7.75 -35.39
CA PRO A 60 -1.88 -6.51 -36.19
C PRO A 60 -2.06 -5.26 -35.33
N LEU A 61 -2.74 -5.36 -34.20
CA LEU A 61 -2.88 -4.26 -33.24
C LEU A 61 -1.54 -3.99 -32.49
N ILE A 62 -0.81 -5.01 -32.12
CA ILE A 62 0.52 -4.90 -31.49
C ILE A 62 1.52 -4.28 -32.45
N ALA A 63 1.55 -4.73 -33.70
CA ALA A 63 2.43 -4.18 -34.74
C ALA A 63 2.13 -2.70 -35.00
N ALA A 64 0.86 -2.33 -35.18
CA ALA A 64 0.43 -0.94 -35.41
C ALA A 64 0.72 -0.07 -34.17
N ALA A 65 0.54 -0.59 -32.94
CA ALA A 65 0.88 0.13 -31.71
C ALA A 65 2.37 0.46 -31.65
N MET A 66 3.23 -0.46 -32.04
CA MET A 66 4.70 -0.27 -32.04
C MET A 66 5.12 0.83 -33.05
N GLU A 67 4.55 0.82 -34.25
CA GLU A 67 4.87 1.79 -35.30
C GLU A 67 4.53 3.23 -34.90
N HIS A 68 3.41 3.42 -34.20
CA HIS A 68 2.88 4.75 -33.88
C HIS A 68 3.23 5.24 -32.45
N THR A 69 4.04 4.52 -31.71
CA THR A 69 4.31 4.79 -30.26
C THR A 69 4.78 6.22 -29.99
N LYS A 70 5.70 6.76 -30.81
CA LYS A 70 6.34 8.06 -30.52
C LYS A 70 5.48 9.26 -30.95
N LEU A 71 4.82 9.18 -32.09
CA LEU A 71 4.13 10.30 -32.72
C LEU A 71 2.64 10.32 -32.38
N ALA A 72 2.01 9.15 -32.29
CA ALA A 72 0.59 8.98 -32.04
C ALA A 72 0.34 8.11 -30.78
N SER A 73 0.95 8.47 -29.68
CA SER A 73 0.92 7.67 -28.43
C SER A 73 -0.49 7.40 -27.89
N LEU A 74 -1.44 8.34 -28.09
CA LEU A 74 -2.83 8.13 -27.69
C LEU A 74 -3.49 7.01 -28.52
N GLY A 75 -3.23 6.97 -29.81
CA GLY A 75 -3.74 5.90 -30.71
C GLY A 75 -3.14 4.55 -30.34
N SER A 76 -1.82 4.49 -30.14
CA SER A 76 -1.13 3.27 -29.70
C SER A 76 -1.65 2.76 -28.36
N LEU A 77 -1.99 3.66 -27.41
CA LEU A 77 -2.58 3.30 -26.12
C LEU A 77 -3.95 2.62 -26.31
N HIS A 78 -4.81 3.13 -27.19
CA HIS A 78 -6.11 2.51 -27.46
C HIS A 78 -5.97 1.13 -28.14
N LEU A 79 -5.00 0.97 -29.05
CA LEU A 79 -4.70 -0.32 -29.67
C LEU A 79 -4.24 -1.35 -28.63
N LEU A 80 -3.29 -0.95 -27.75
CA LEU A 80 -2.82 -1.80 -26.66
C LEU A 80 -3.92 -2.12 -25.66
N ALA A 81 -4.81 -1.18 -25.34
CA ALA A 81 -5.92 -1.41 -24.43
C ALA A 81 -6.91 -2.44 -25.02
N ALA A 82 -7.23 -2.36 -26.31
CA ALA A 82 -8.09 -3.34 -26.97
C ALA A 82 -7.45 -4.74 -26.99
N GLN A 83 -6.14 -4.82 -27.27
CA GLN A 83 -5.41 -6.09 -27.27
C GLN A 83 -5.31 -6.69 -25.86
N ALA A 84 -5.12 -5.87 -24.81
CA ALA A 84 -4.98 -6.32 -23.42
C ALA A 84 -6.22 -7.10 -22.92
N GLU A 85 -7.41 -6.83 -23.47
CA GLU A 85 -8.65 -7.53 -23.07
C GLU A 85 -8.77 -8.91 -23.73
N VAL A 86 -8.15 -9.11 -24.90
CA VAL A 86 -8.29 -10.34 -25.71
C VAL A 86 -6.96 -11.07 -25.87
N LEU A 87 -6.02 -10.83 -24.98
CA LEU A 87 -4.66 -11.35 -25.06
C LEU A 87 -4.60 -12.89 -25.02
N THR A 88 -4.01 -13.49 -26.06
CA THR A 88 -3.76 -14.94 -26.13
C THR A 88 -2.38 -15.28 -25.54
N PRO A 89 -2.17 -16.52 -25.04
CA PRO A 89 -0.86 -16.93 -24.48
C PRO A 89 0.30 -16.80 -25.47
N GLN A 90 0.03 -16.91 -26.78
CA GLN A 90 1.06 -16.81 -27.83
C GLN A 90 1.54 -15.37 -28.04
N GLU A 91 0.68 -14.39 -27.83
CA GLU A 91 0.95 -12.96 -28.02
C GLU A 91 1.58 -12.30 -26.77
N VAL A 92 1.62 -12.99 -25.65
CA VAL A 92 2.12 -12.48 -24.36
C VAL A 92 3.53 -11.90 -24.47
N PRO A 93 4.54 -12.56 -25.04
CA PRO A 93 5.89 -12.01 -25.10
C PRO A 93 5.92 -10.72 -25.94
N ALA A 94 5.24 -10.70 -27.08
CA ALA A 94 5.18 -9.52 -27.95
C ALA A 94 4.45 -8.35 -27.26
N PHE A 95 3.37 -8.62 -26.54
CA PHE A 95 2.65 -7.61 -25.75
C PHE A 95 3.53 -6.99 -24.67
N ILE A 96 4.34 -7.80 -23.96
CA ILE A 96 5.29 -7.31 -22.98
C ILE A 96 6.30 -6.37 -23.63
N ASP A 97 6.96 -6.80 -24.70
CA ASP A 97 8.03 -6.05 -25.34
C ASP A 97 7.53 -4.73 -25.94
N VAL A 98 6.34 -4.73 -26.57
CA VAL A 98 5.74 -3.51 -27.12
C VAL A 98 5.26 -2.55 -26.04
N THR A 99 4.70 -3.08 -24.93
CA THR A 99 4.30 -2.24 -23.81
C THR A 99 5.50 -1.61 -23.10
N LEU A 100 6.62 -2.33 -22.97
CA LEU A 100 7.89 -1.78 -22.47
C LEU A 100 8.35 -0.62 -23.35
N ALA A 101 8.46 -0.85 -24.65
CA ALA A 101 8.85 0.19 -25.62
C ALA A 101 7.89 1.39 -25.61
N PHE A 102 6.59 1.13 -25.43
CA PHE A 102 5.57 2.17 -25.31
C PHE A 102 5.80 3.03 -24.07
N LEU A 103 5.96 2.45 -22.89
CA LEU A 103 6.15 3.19 -21.62
C LEU A 103 7.45 4.00 -21.59
N GLU A 104 8.50 3.56 -22.33
CA GLU A 104 9.75 4.29 -22.45
C GLU A 104 9.67 5.50 -23.38
N HIS A 105 8.98 5.35 -24.52
CA HIS A 105 9.08 6.26 -25.64
C HIS A 105 7.83 7.10 -25.90
N CYS A 106 6.70 6.83 -25.20
CA CYS A 106 5.44 7.53 -25.42
C CYS A 106 5.49 9.02 -25.08
N ASN A 107 4.67 9.80 -25.78
CA ASN A 107 4.41 11.19 -25.44
C ASN A 107 3.39 11.26 -24.28
N TRP A 108 3.88 11.56 -23.08
CA TRP A 108 3.08 11.59 -21.85
C TRP A 108 1.95 12.62 -21.89
N HIS A 109 2.10 13.72 -22.61
CA HIS A 109 1.03 14.73 -22.74
C HIS A 109 -0.21 14.17 -23.46
N GLN A 110 -0.02 13.25 -24.40
CA GLN A 110 -1.13 12.57 -25.06
C GLN A 110 -1.73 11.46 -24.19
N VAL A 111 -0.89 10.69 -23.51
CA VAL A 111 -1.28 9.52 -22.71
C VAL A 111 -2.10 9.90 -21.47
N ILE A 112 -1.77 11.01 -20.82
CA ILE A 112 -2.49 11.51 -19.62
C ILE A 112 -3.96 11.83 -19.91
N ILE A 113 -4.35 12.04 -21.16
CA ILE A 113 -5.75 12.32 -21.55
C ILE A 113 -6.64 11.08 -21.35
N ALA A 114 -6.06 9.86 -21.48
CA ALA A 114 -6.76 8.59 -21.37
C ALA A 114 -6.28 7.75 -20.14
N PRO A 115 -6.42 8.26 -18.91
CA PRO A 115 -5.82 7.65 -17.72
C PRO A 115 -6.40 6.26 -17.43
N LYS A 116 -7.67 6.00 -17.74
CA LYS A 116 -8.31 4.70 -17.53
C LYS A 116 -7.71 3.63 -18.46
N HIS A 117 -7.49 3.96 -19.72
CA HIS A 117 -6.88 3.03 -20.71
C HIS A 117 -5.44 2.71 -20.31
N LEU A 118 -4.69 3.72 -19.88
CA LEU A 118 -3.34 3.51 -19.36
C LEU A 118 -3.34 2.59 -18.14
N GLY A 119 -4.26 2.82 -17.20
CA GLY A 119 -4.42 1.98 -16.02
C GLY A 119 -4.68 0.51 -16.39
N ASN A 120 -5.62 0.26 -17.30
CA ASN A 120 -5.96 -1.09 -17.76
C ASN A 120 -4.78 -1.79 -18.47
N VAL A 121 -4.08 -1.07 -19.34
CA VAL A 121 -2.89 -1.63 -20.03
C VAL A 121 -1.80 -1.98 -19.02
N CYS A 122 -1.50 -1.08 -18.07
CA CYS A 122 -0.47 -1.31 -17.06
C CYS A 122 -0.87 -2.42 -16.07
N GLU A 123 -2.15 -2.52 -15.69
CA GLU A 123 -2.67 -3.61 -14.87
C GLU A 123 -2.45 -4.96 -15.56
N LYS A 124 -2.87 -5.08 -16.83
CA LYS A 124 -2.69 -6.31 -17.59
C LYS A 124 -1.22 -6.64 -17.82
N PHE A 125 -0.42 -5.62 -18.15
CA PHE A 125 1.03 -5.75 -18.31
C PHE A 125 1.70 -6.28 -17.04
N GLY A 126 1.37 -5.71 -15.88
CA GLY A 126 1.89 -6.18 -14.59
C GLY A 126 1.51 -7.62 -14.30
N GLN A 127 0.23 -8.00 -14.51
CA GLN A 127 -0.27 -9.37 -14.32
C GLN A 127 0.47 -10.37 -15.21
N VAL A 128 0.64 -10.02 -16.47
CA VAL A 128 1.30 -10.87 -17.46
C VAL A 128 2.81 -11.01 -17.17
N CYS A 129 3.50 -9.93 -16.81
CA CYS A 129 4.90 -9.99 -16.39
C CYS A 129 5.10 -10.87 -15.15
N ILE A 130 4.13 -10.89 -14.24
CA ILE A 130 4.17 -11.76 -13.05
C ILE A 130 3.97 -13.21 -13.43
N SER A 131 3.02 -13.52 -14.30
CA SER A 131 2.73 -14.91 -14.75
C SER A 131 3.90 -15.52 -15.52
N GLU A 132 4.60 -14.73 -16.34
CA GLU A 132 5.79 -15.15 -17.11
C GLU A 132 7.11 -15.13 -16.29
N GLY A 133 7.06 -14.70 -15.03
CA GLY A 133 8.25 -14.57 -14.20
C GLY A 133 9.19 -13.41 -14.57
N ARG A 134 8.75 -12.49 -15.43
CA ARG A 134 9.48 -11.29 -15.91
C ARG A 134 9.16 -10.02 -15.10
N ALA A 135 8.66 -10.16 -13.88
CA ALA A 135 8.24 -9.04 -13.03
C ALA A 135 9.34 -7.97 -12.83
N SER A 136 10.61 -8.35 -12.82
CA SER A 136 11.74 -7.44 -12.67
C SER A 136 11.87 -6.43 -13.81
N GLU A 137 11.50 -6.80 -15.03
CA GLU A 137 11.55 -5.93 -16.20
C GLU A 137 10.49 -4.83 -16.16
N ALA A 138 9.35 -5.11 -15.54
CA ALA A 138 8.25 -4.16 -15.39
C ALA A 138 8.53 -3.05 -14.36
N LEU A 139 9.48 -3.23 -13.43
CA LEU A 139 9.69 -2.32 -12.30
C LEU A 139 10.02 -0.89 -12.71
N LEU A 140 11.04 -0.69 -13.53
CA LEU A 140 11.49 0.64 -13.92
C LEU A 140 10.49 1.38 -14.82
N PRO A 141 9.91 0.75 -15.85
CA PRO A 141 8.88 1.38 -16.68
C PRO A 141 7.63 1.77 -15.90
N LEU A 142 7.10 0.89 -15.02
CA LEU A 142 5.92 1.20 -14.20
C LEU A 142 6.21 2.31 -13.18
N ARG A 143 7.39 2.29 -12.54
CA ARG A 143 7.81 3.39 -11.64
C ARG A 143 7.86 4.73 -12.38
N SER A 144 8.50 4.77 -13.54
CA SER A 144 8.60 5.97 -14.36
C SER A 144 7.22 6.47 -14.80
N ALA A 145 6.35 5.54 -15.22
CA ALA A 145 4.99 5.84 -15.63
C ALA A 145 4.15 6.41 -14.48
N ALA A 146 4.22 5.81 -13.29
CA ALA A 146 3.52 6.29 -12.10
C ALA A 146 3.95 7.72 -11.72
N ILE A 147 5.27 8.00 -11.78
CA ILE A 147 5.82 9.32 -11.51
C ILE A 147 5.33 10.36 -12.53
N LYS A 148 5.36 10.03 -13.81
CA LYS A 148 4.94 10.95 -14.88
C LYS A 148 3.43 11.19 -14.89
N MET A 149 2.64 10.19 -14.50
CA MET A 149 1.18 10.31 -14.41
C MET A 149 0.75 11.16 -13.21
N ASP A 150 1.42 11.03 -12.07
CA ASP A 150 1.14 11.83 -10.87
C ASP A 150 1.63 13.28 -11.05
N GLY A 151 2.75 13.48 -11.73
CA GLY A 151 3.44 14.77 -11.76
C GLY A 151 3.81 15.21 -10.34
N ASP A 152 3.54 16.47 -10.01
CA ASP A 152 3.79 17.02 -8.66
C ASP A 152 2.54 17.04 -7.76
N ARG A 153 1.49 16.30 -8.11
CA ARG A 153 0.18 16.35 -7.43
C ARG A 153 0.15 15.58 -6.11
N SER A 154 1.09 14.68 -5.88
CA SER A 154 1.08 13.73 -4.75
C SER A 154 -0.26 12.99 -4.61
N SER A 155 -0.82 12.59 -5.76
CA SER A 155 -2.11 11.90 -5.86
C SER A 155 -1.92 10.43 -6.20
N LEU A 156 -2.82 9.59 -5.67
CA LEU A 156 -2.81 8.17 -5.98
C LEU A 156 -3.21 7.96 -7.45
N THR A 157 -2.45 7.14 -8.16
CA THR A 157 -2.74 6.73 -9.53
C THR A 157 -2.98 5.21 -9.62
N PRO A 158 -3.67 4.70 -10.65
CA PRO A 158 -3.86 3.26 -10.85
C PRO A 158 -2.55 2.46 -10.98
N LEU A 159 -1.46 3.13 -11.35
CA LEU A 159 -0.17 2.49 -11.57
C LEU A 159 0.59 2.17 -10.27
N HIS A 160 0.29 2.87 -9.18
CA HIS A 160 0.93 2.62 -7.87
C HIS A 160 0.74 1.18 -7.38
N PRO A 161 -0.49 0.63 -7.31
CA PRO A 161 -0.68 -0.76 -6.87
C PRO A 161 -0.03 -1.77 -7.80
N GLU A 162 -0.02 -1.54 -9.10
CA GLU A 162 0.58 -2.44 -10.08
C GLU A 162 2.11 -2.49 -9.93
N PHE A 163 2.74 -1.33 -9.75
CA PHE A 163 4.16 -1.27 -9.43
C PHE A 163 4.51 -2.04 -8.14
N LEU A 164 3.73 -1.83 -7.07
CA LEU A 164 3.95 -2.52 -5.79
C LEU A 164 3.75 -4.04 -5.92
N GLN A 165 2.77 -4.48 -6.70
CA GLN A 165 2.55 -5.90 -6.96
C GLN A 165 3.73 -6.53 -7.70
N CYS A 166 4.29 -5.86 -8.71
CA CYS A 166 5.51 -6.28 -9.39
C CYS A 166 6.72 -6.32 -8.44
N CYS A 167 6.84 -5.34 -7.51
CA CYS A 167 7.89 -5.35 -6.49
C CYS A 167 7.80 -6.58 -5.57
N ILE A 168 6.59 -6.99 -5.20
CA ILE A 168 6.36 -8.19 -4.37
C ILE A 168 6.77 -9.44 -5.15
N ALA A 169 6.34 -9.57 -6.40
CA ALA A 169 6.65 -10.72 -7.25
C ALA A 169 8.15 -10.85 -7.53
N ALA A 170 8.84 -9.72 -7.79
CA ALA A 170 10.28 -9.66 -7.99
C ALA A 170 11.08 -9.70 -6.67
N LYS A 171 10.42 -9.73 -5.50
CA LYS A 171 11.03 -9.67 -4.15
C LYS A 171 11.90 -8.42 -3.91
N CYS A 172 11.64 -7.34 -4.65
CA CYS A 172 12.35 -6.06 -4.55
C CYS A 172 11.66 -5.12 -3.53
N TYR A 173 11.52 -5.56 -2.28
CA TYR A 173 10.75 -4.84 -1.24
C TYR A 173 11.32 -3.45 -0.92
N SER A 174 12.65 -3.30 -0.85
CA SER A 174 13.29 -2.03 -0.55
C SER A 174 13.02 -0.94 -1.60
N LEU A 175 12.89 -1.34 -2.87
CA LEU A 175 12.54 -0.41 -3.95
C LEU A 175 11.10 0.08 -3.82
N GLY A 176 10.18 -0.85 -3.51
CA GLY A 176 8.77 -0.51 -3.29
C GLY A 176 8.56 0.39 -2.07
N ALA A 177 9.21 0.07 -0.94
CA ALA A 177 9.14 0.88 0.28
C ALA A 177 9.63 2.31 0.04
N ARG A 178 10.82 2.48 -0.56
CA ARG A 178 11.33 3.81 -0.92
C ARG A 178 10.39 4.58 -1.84
N PHE A 179 9.75 3.92 -2.79
CA PHE A 179 8.82 4.60 -3.69
C PHE A 179 7.60 5.15 -2.94
N VAL A 180 7.07 4.43 -1.95
CA VAL A 180 5.94 4.89 -1.12
C VAL A 180 6.40 6.00 -0.16
N ASP A 181 7.58 5.87 0.45
CA ASP A 181 8.15 6.86 1.39
C ASP A 181 8.48 8.18 0.69
N ASP A 182 9.10 8.12 -0.50
CA ASP A 182 9.48 9.30 -1.28
C ASP A 182 8.26 10.06 -1.82
N ARG A 183 7.11 9.38 -1.97
CA ARG A 183 5.90 9.94 -2.58
C ARG A 183 4.67 9.72 -1.70
N PRO A 184 4.57 10.41 -0.58
CA PRO A 184 3.40 10.32 0.28
C PRO A 184 2.16 10.85 -0.46
N ILE A 185 1.08 10.08 -0.39
CA ILE A 185 -0.19 10.38 -1.07
C ILE A 185 -1.01 11.32 -0.21
N PHE A 186 -1.34 12.51 -0.75
CA PHE A 186 -2.15 13.53 -0.08
C PHE A 186 -3.47 13.81 -0.75
N GLY A 187 -3.68 13.31 -1.96
CA GLY A 187 -4.87 13.55 -2.75
C GLY A 187 -5.36 12.32 -3.49
N VAL A 188 -6.64 12.32 -3.78
CA VAL A 188 -7.28 11.34 -4.67
C VAL A 188 -8.12 12.12 -5.66
N GLU A 189 -7.80 12.02 -6.93
CA GLU A 189 -8.50 12.69 -8.01
C GLU A 189 -9.04 11.66 -9.03
N PRO A 190 -10.19 10.99 -8.74
CA PRO A 190 -10.67 9.86 -9.53
C PRO A 190 -10.92 10.21 -10.99
N VAL A 191 -11.39 11.44 -11.26
CA VAL A 191 -11.69 11.89 -12.62
C VAL A 191 -10.41 12.14 -13.41
N ALA A 192 -9.39 12.74 -12.80
CA ALA A 192 -8.14 13.08 -13.48
C ALA A 192 -7.23 11.86 -13.67
N THR A 193 -7.22 10.94 -12.71
CA THR A 193 -6.32 9.79 -12.71
C THR A 193 -6.98 8.49 -13.20
N GLY A 194 -8.31 8.45 -13.33
CA GLY A 194 -9.04 7.22 -13.63
C GLY A 194 -9.06 6.20 -12.49
N LEU A 195 -8.76 6.64 -11.26
CA LEU A 195 -8.68 5.78 -10.09
C LEU A 195 -10.02 5.18 -9.70
N THR A 196 -10.02 3.91 -9.33
CA THR A 196 -11.18 3.20 -8.77
C THR A 196 -10.95 2.88 -7.28
N PRO A 197 -12.02 2.63 -6.50
CA PRO A 197 -11.87 2.21 -5.10
C PRO A 197 -11.00 0.96 -4.93
N VAL A 198 -11.01 0.06 -5.91
CA VAL A 198 -10.19 -1.17 -5.90
C VAL A 198 -8.70 -0.86 -5.95
N HIS A 199 -8.27 0.12 -6.77
CA HIS A 199 -6.86 0.53 -6.82
C HIS A 199 -6.38 1.09 -5.47
N PHE A 200 -7.24 1.80 -4.74
CA PHE A 200 -6.94 2.28 -3.40
C PHE A 200 -6.74 1.12 -2.42
N LEU A 201 -7.66 0.14 -2.42
CA LEU A 201 -7.53 -1.07 -1.60
C LEU A 201 -6.24 -1.84 -1.90
N ARG A 202 -5.95 -2.06 -3.19
CA ARG A 202 -4.74 -2.75 -3.64
C ARG A 202 -3.48 -2.00 -3.23
N HIS A 203 -3.47 -0.66 -3.32
CA HIS A 203 -2.30 0.14 -2.96
C HIS A 203 -1.89 -0.05 -1.50
N PHE A 204 -2.83 0.10 -0.57
CA PHE A 204 -2.53 -0.06 0.85
C PHE A 204 -2.28 -1.52 1.24
N TYR A 205 -2.93 -2.47 0.59
CA TYR A 205 -2.67 -3.89 0.80
C TYR A 205 -1.26 -4.30 0.35
N TYR A 206 -0.88 -3.95 -0.88
CA TYR A 206 0.46 -4.26 -1.39
C TYR A 206 1.54 -3.42 -0.72
N GLY A 207 1.25 -2.16 -0.40
CA GLY A 207 2.15 -1.32 0.39
C GLY A 207 2.49 -1.95 1.74
N GLY A 208 1.48 -2.42 2.47
CA GLY A 208 1.68 -3.14 3.73
C GLY A 208 2.55 -4.40 3.56
N ILE A 209 2.35 -5.19 2.50
CA ILE A 209 3.18 -6.38 2.21
C ILE A 209 4.63 -5.98 1.88
N VAL A 210 4.82 -4.92 1.10
CA VAL A 210 6.15 -4.41 0.76
C VAL A 210 6.90 -3.96 2.02
N TYR A 211 6.24 -3.25 2.92
CA TYR A 211 6.81 -2.83 4.20
C TYR A 211 7.15 -4.02 5.11
N ILE A 212 6.31 -5.07 5.14
CA ILE A 212 6.65 -6.34 5.84
C ILE A 212 7.93 -6.94 5.26
N GLY A 213 8.06 -7.00 3.94
CA GLY A 213 9.25 -7.52 3.27
C GLY A 213 10.51 -6.69 3.54
N ALA A 214 10.36 -5.36 3.69
CA ALA A 214 11.43 -4.44 4.09
C ALA A 214 11.68 -4.41 5.61
N LYS A 215 10.90 -5.14 6.43
CA LYS A 215 10.91 -5.15 7.90
C LYS A 215 10.59 -3.79 8.54
N GLN A 216 9.90 -2.92 7.83
CA GLN A 216 9.37 -1.66 8.32
C GLN A 216 7.97 -1.91 8.93
N TRP A 217 7.94 -2.47 10.14
CA TRP A 217 6.72 -2.97 10.76
C TRP A 217 5.69 -1.88 11.07
N LYS A 218 6.14 -0.69 11.49
CA LYS A 218 5.26 0.44 11.82
C LYS A 218 4.51 0.94 10.59
N ASP A 219 5.23 1.14 9.48
CA ASP A 219 4.66 1.63 8.23
C ASP A 219 3.74 0.57 7.59
N ALA A 220 4.05 -0.73 7.80
CA ALA A 220 3.16 -1.82 7.44
C ALA A 220 1.85 -1.77 8.22
N LEU A 221 1.91 -1.55 9.54
CA LEU A 221 0.73 -1.44 10.39
C LEU A 221 -0.15 -0.26 9.96
N ASP A 222 0.46 0.91 9.73
CA ASP A 222 -0.24 2.11 9.28
C ASP A 222 -0.93 1.88 7.91
N SER A 223 -0.26 1.22 6.98
CA SER A 223 -0.84 0.87 5.68
C SER A 223 -2.07 -0.04 5.82
N PHE A 224 -2.02 -1.07 6.68
CA PHE A 224 -3.19 -1.93 6.91
C PHE A 224 -4.30 -1.22 7.69
N LEU A 225 -3.98 -0.33 8.61
CA LEU A 225 -4.99 0.50 9.27
C LEU A 225 -5.70 1.40 8.27
N MET A 226 -4.97 2.01 7.32
CA MET A 226 -5.56 2.78 6.22
C MET A 226 -6.52 1.92 5.37
N LEU A 227 -6.13 0.70 5.05
CA LEU A 227 -6.98 -0.25 4.32
C LEU A 227 -8.31 -0.53 5.03
N LEU A 228 -8.30 -0.64 6.37
CA LEU A 228 -9.49 -0.94 7.17
C LEU A 228 -10.43 0.27 7.35
N THR A 229 -9.95 1.47 7.10
CA THR A 229 -10.71 2.71 7.31
C THR A 229 -11.57 3.11 6.12
N ILE A 230 -11.44 2.43 4.99
CA ILE A 230 -12.18 2.75 3.77
C ILE A 230 -13.68 2.54 4.00
N PRO A 231 -14.52 3.54 3.72
CA PRO A 231 -15.95 3.39 3.80
C PRO A 231 -16.42 2.43 2.70
N ALA A 232 -16.76 1.20 3.09
CA ALA A 232 -17.26 0.19 2.19
C ALA A 232 -18.57 -0.39 2.72
N ASN A 233 -19.54 -0.60 1.83
CA ASN A 233 -20.80 -1.25 2.16
C ASN A 233 -20.66 -2.78 2.11
N VAL A 234 -19.69 -3.28 1.37
CA VAL A 234 -19.41 -4.71 1.19
C VAL A 234 -17.99 -5.02 1.65
N LEU A 235 -17.83 -6.12 2.36
CA LEU A 235 -16.53 -6.60 2.81
C LEU A 235 -15.74 -7.19 1.63
N SER A 236 -14.61 -6.57 1.28
CA SER A 236 -13.69 -7.08 0.26
C SER A 236 -12.76 -8.15 0.85
N SER A 237 -12.38 -9.15 0.05
CA SER A 237 -11.36 -10.14 0.42
C SER A 237 -10.03 -9.50 0.79
N LEU A 238 -9.63 -8.42 0.11
CA LEU A 238 -8.41 -7.67 0.42
C LEU A 238 -8.43 -7.09 1.85
N VAL A 239 -9.59 -6.62 2.32
CA VAL A 239 -9.76 -6.08 3.67
C VAL A 239 -9.62 -7.20 4.72
N ILE A 240 -10.18 -8.38 4.46
CA ILE A 240 -10.05 -9.55 5.35
C ILE A 240 -8.58 -9.97 5.46
N GLU A 241 -7.91 -10.13 4.31
CA GLU A 241 -6.50 -10.52 4.26
C GLU A 241 -5.58 -9.46 4.89
N GLY A 242 -5.88 -8.18 4.66
CA GLY A 242 -5.17 -7.08 5.32
C GLY A 242 -5.33 -7.09 6.83
N TYR A 243 -6.53 -7.38 7.33
CA TYR A 243 -6.78 -7.49 8.77
C TYR A 243 -6.02 -8.65 9.41
N LYS A 244 -6.01 -9.84 8.77
CA LYS A 244 -5.21 -10.98 9.22
C LYS A 244 -3.72 -10.61 9.36
N LYS A 245 -3.16 -9.92 8.36
CA LYS A 245 -1.77 -9.45 8.38
C LYS A 245 -1.54 -8.37 9.43
N MET A 246 -2.48 -7.44 9.58
CA MET A 246 -2.43 -6.40 10.61
C MET A 246 -2.35 -7.01 12.02
N MET A 247 -3.18 -8.02 12.32
CA MET A 247 -3.13 -8.72 13.61
C MET A 247 -1.74 -9.29 13.88
N LEU A 248 -1.15 -10.00 12.91
CA LEU A 248 0.18 -10.60 13.06
C LEU A 248 1.28 -9.54 13.22
N VAL A 249 1.25 -8.47 12.41
CA VAL A 249 2.20 -7.36 12.51
C VAL A 249 2.11 -6.65 13.85
N SER A 250 0.89 -6.44 14.37
CA SER A 250 0.66 -5.83 15.68
C SER A 250 1.26 -6.67 16.80
N LEU A 251 1.11 -8.02 16.74
CA LEU A 251 1.73 -8.92 17.71
C LEU A 251 3.25 -8.83 17.69
N ILE A 252 3.86 -8.69 16.51
CA ILE A 252 5.32 -8.56 16.38
C ILE A 252 5.81 -7.24 16.99
N ILE A 253 5.10 -6.12 16.78
CA ILE A 253 5.51 -4.79 17.26
C ILE A 253 5.23 -4.62 18.75
N SER A 254 3.95 -4.67 19.11
CA SER A 254 3.45 -4.30 20.45
C SER A 254 3.03 -5.48 21.31
N GLY A 255 2.79 -6.66 20.71
CA GLY A 255 2.21 -7.83 21.39
C GLY A 255 0.71 -7.72 21.66
N GLU A 256 0.10 -6.63 21.25
CA GLU A 256 -1.32 -6.37 21.42
C GLU A 256 -1.92 -5.95 20.07
N VAL A 257 -3.13 -6.39 19.79
CA VAL A 257 -3.85 -5.95 18.60
C VAL A 257 -4.60 -4.67 18.94
N PRO A 258 -4.34 -3.54 18.25
CA PRO A 258 -5.05 -2.31 18.50
C PRO A 258 -6.55 -2.46 18.20
N PRO A 259 -7.43 -1.83 18.96
CA PRO A 259 -8.86 -1.83 18.65
C PRO A 259 -9.08 -1.17 17.28
N LEU A 260 -10.06 -1.71 16.53
CA LEU A 260 -10.42 -1.11 15.25
C LEU A 260 -10.83 0.36 15.43
N PRO A 261 -10.43 1.25 14.53
CA PRO A 261 -10.78 2.65 14.59
C PRO A 261 -12.30 2.85 14.61
N LYS A 262 -12.80 3.80 15.39
CA LYS A 262 -14.24 4.09 15.54
C LYS A 262 -14.94 4.50 14.24
N TYR A 263 -14.16 4.94 13.26
CA TYR A 263 -14.61 5.35 11.93
C TYR A 263 -14.59 4.22 10.89
N ALA A 264 -14.09 3.03 11.26
CA ALA A 264 -14.19 1.86 10.39
C ALA A 264 -15.66 1.50 10.14
N SER A 265 -15.97 1.02 8.94
CA SER A 265 -17.34 0.66 8.55
C SER A 265 -17.92 -0.40 9.48
N ASN A 266 -19.18 -0.23 9.90
CA ASN A 266 -19.89 -1.23 10.71
C ASN A 266 -20.02 -2.59 10.01
N SER A 267 -20.10 -2.60 8.69
CA SER A 267 -20.11 -3.83 7.88
C SER A 267 -18.80 -4.58 8.03
N VAL A 268 -17.67 -3.88 7.99
CA VAL A 268 -16.33 -4.45 8.18
C VAL A 268 -16.20 -5.03 9.58
N THR A 269 -16.52 -4.27 10.63
CA THR A 269 -16.34 -4.69 12.03
C THR A 269 -17.17 -5.91 12.42
N ARG A 270 -18.39 -6.05 11.87
CA ARG A 270 -19.27 -7.19 12.18
C ARG A 270 -18.82 -8.49 11.54
N HIS A 271 -18.35 -8.43 10.30
CA HIS A 271 -18.05 -9.62 9.51
C HIS A 271 -16.59 -10.07 9.64
N LEU A 272 -15.65 -9.20 10.02
CA LEU A 272 -14.24 -9.58 10.19
C LEU A 272 -14.04 -10.74 11.16
N LYS A 273 -14.68 -10.70 12.34
CA LYS A 273 -14.53 -11.72 13.37
C LYS A 273 -14.90 -13.14 12.90
N SER A 274 -15.91 -13.27 12.05
CA SER A 274 -16.31 -14.57 11.52
C SER A 274 -15.27 -15.21 10.60
N HIS A 275 -14.42 -14.39 9.97
CA HIS A 275 -13.38 -14.86 9.03
C HIS A 275 -11.98 -14.98 9.66
N THR A 276 -11.81 -14.54 10.92
CA THR A 276 -10.50 -14.46 11.59
C THR A 276 -10.42 -15.26 12.90
N SER A 277 -11.33 -16.22 13.13
CA SER A 277 -11.40 -17.00 14.36
C SER A 277 -10.06 -17.67 14.76
N ASP A 278 -9.32 -18.22 13.79
CA ASP A 278 -8.06 -18.91 14.06
C ASP A 278 -6.94 -17.93 14.42
N TYR A 279 -6.98 -16.73 13.84
CA TYR A 279 -6.07 -15.64 14.18
C TYR A 279 -6.39 -15.06 15.57
N GLU A 280 -7.67 -14.98 15.94
CA GLU A 280 -8.08 -14.54 17.29
C GLU A 280 -7.63 -15.54 18.37
N ALA A 281 -7.71 -16.86 18.08
CA ALA A 281 -7.17 -17.89 18.97
C ALA A 281 -5.65 -17.73 19.15
N LEU A 282 -4.91 -17.45 18.07
CA LEU A 282 -3.48 -17.19 18.10
C LEU A 282 -3.16 -15.93 18.90
N VAL A 283 -3.92 -14.84 18.74
CA VAL A 283 -3.77 -13.60 19.52
C VAL A 283 -4.00 -13.85 21.01
N SER A 284 -5.04 -14.60 21.37
CA SER A 284 -5.33 -14.90 22.79
C SER A 284 -4.22 -15.70 23.47
N CYS A 285 -3.65 -16.70 22.79
CA CYS A 285 -2.50 -17.46 23.28
C CYS A 285 -1.25 -16.57 23.42
N PHE A 286 -1.03 -15.66 22.47
CA PHE A 286 0.09 -14.72 22.50
C PHE A 286 -0.03 -13.77 23.69
N GLN A 287 -1.20 -13.17 23.91
CA GLN A 287 -1.46 -12.26 25.03
C GLN A 287 -1.38 -12.95 26.40
N ALA A 288 -1.78 -14.22 26.47
CA ALA A 288 -1.59 -15.05 27.68
C ALA A 288 -0.11 -15.39 27.94
N GLY A 289 0.78 -15.15 26.98
CA GLY A 289 2.20 -15.48 27.12
C GLY A 289 2.47 -16.98 27.10
N ASP A 290 1.55 -17.81 26.64
CA ASP A 290 1.72 -19.27 26.59
C ASP A 290 2.38 -19.70 25.28
N VAL A 291 3.70 -19.91 25.30
CA VAL A 291 4.47 -20.35 24.11
C VAL A 291 4.06 -21.75 23.65
N LYS A 292 3.72 -22.65 24.60
CA LYS A 292 3.29 -24.01 24.25
C LYS A 292 1.90 -24.01 23.61
N GLY A 293 0.97 -23.27 24.19
CA GLY A 293 -0.36 -23.05 23.63
C GLY A 293 -0.31 -22.36 22.27
N LEU A 294 0.57 -21.37 22.10
CA LEU A 294 0.77 -20.69 20.82
C LEU A 294 1.28 -21.66 19.74
N ASN A 295 2.27 -22.51 20.05
CA ASN A 295 2.77 -23.52 19.13
C ASN A 295 1.68 -24.55 18.76
N ALA A 296 0.86 -24.97 19.72
CA ALA A 296 -0.29 -25.84 19.46
C ALA A 296 -1.33 -25.17 18.54
N ALA A 297 -1.63 -23.88 18.77
CA ALA A 297 -2.53 -23.10 17.90
C ALA A 297 -1.96 -22.93 16.48
N VAL A 298 -0.64 -22.75 16.34
CA VAL A 298 0.03 -22.69 15.01
C VAL A 298 -0.09 -24.01 14.27
N VAL A 299 0.09 -25.17 14.96
CA VAL A 299 -0.06 -26.49 14.35
C VAL A 299 -1.51 -26.73 13.95
N ALA A 300 -2.47 -26.40 14.80
CA ALA A 300 -3.90 -26.58 14.52
C ALA A 300 -4.38 -25.73 13.33
N GLY A 301 -3.88 -24.49 13.20
CA GLY A 301 -4.23 -23.57 12.11
C GLY A 301 -3.31 -23.63 10.89
N SER A 302 -2.32 -24.52 10.85
CA SER A 302 -1.24 -24.54 9.86
C SER A 302 -1.72 -24.56 8.41
N GLU A 303 -2.79 -25.31 8.13
CA GLU A 303 -3.38 -25.41 6.80
C GLU A 303 -3.95 -24.07 6.33
N LYS A 304 -4.73 -23.38 7.17
CA LYS A 304 -5.30 -22.06 6.85
C LYS A 304 -4.23 -20.99 6.73
N PHE A 305 -3.24 -20.98 7.65
CA PHE A 305 -2.13 -20.00 7.58
C PHE A 305 -1.27 -20.20 6.33
N SER A 306 -1.15 -21.43 5.83
CA SER A 306 -0.45 -21.75 4.58
C SER A 306 -1.26 -21.34 3.36
N GLN A 307 -2.58 -21.58 3.34
CA GLN A 307 -3.48 -21.14 2.27
C GLN A 307 -3.51 -19.61 2.16
N ASP A 308 -3.53 -18.90 3.29
CA ASP A 308 -3.48 -17.43 3.34
C ASP A 308 -2.07 -16.86 3.03
N GLY A 309 -1.04 -17.71 2.90
CA GLY A 309 0.35 -17.26 2.71
C GLY A 309 0.96 -16.55 3.92
N ASN A 310 0.38 -16.70 5.11
CA ASN A 310 0.77 -15.99 6.33
C ASN A 310 1.68 -16.81 7.27
N MET A 311 2.00 -18.06 6.93
CA MET A 311 2.81 -18.95 7.78
C MET A 311 4.17 -18.31 8.19
N GLY A 312 4.79 -17.55 7.27
CA GLY A 312 6.04 -16.84 7.55
C GLY A 312 5.91 -15.76 8.64
N LEU A 313 4.79 -15.03 8.63
CA LEU A 313 4.47 -14.03 9.66
C LEU A 313 4.11 -14.69 11.00
N VAL A 314 3.37 -15.79 10.97
CA VAL A 314 3.03 -16.56 12.18
C VAL A 314 4.29 -17.06 12.88
N LYS A 315 5.27 -17.60 12.14
CA LYS A 315 6.56 -18.00 12.71
C LYS A 315 7.32 -16.82 13.33
N GLN A 316 7.27 -15.66 12.69
CA GLN A 316 7.87 -14.43 13.22
C GLN A 316 7.17 -13.95 14.50
N ALA A 317 5.83 -14.09 14.58
CA ALA A 317 5.08 -13.78 15.81
C ALA A 317 5.47 -14.71 16.96
N VAL A 318 5.66 -16.02 16.72
CA VAL A 318 6.17 -16.95 17.74
C VAL A 318 7.56 -16.53 18.24
N THR A 319 8.45 -16.18 17.31
CA THR A 319 9.78 -15.66 17.65
C THR A 319 9.70 -14.36 18.45
N ALA A 320 8.78 -13.47 18.10
CA ALA A 320 8.57 -12.21 18.81
C ALA A 320 8.08 -12.43 20.25
N LEU A 321 7.18 -13.41 20.50
CA LEU A 321 6.77 -13.77 21.86
C LEU A 321 7.94 -14.27 22.68
N THR A 322 8.78 -15.15 22.12
CA THR A 322 9.98 -15.68 22.78
C THR A 322 10.94 -14.55 23.15
N LYS A 323 11.24 -13.65 22.22
CA LYS A 323 12.09 -12.47 22.46
C LYS A 323 11.52 -11.56 23.56
N ARG A 324 10.20 -11.30 23.51
CA ARG A 324 9.52 -10.47 24.50
C ARG A 324 9.66 -11.06 25.91
N LYS A 325 9.45 -12.36 26.07
CA LYS A 325 9.66 -13.03 27.36
C LYS A 325 11.10 -12.92 27.86
N ILE A 326 12.08 -13.09 26.96
CA ILE A 326 13.49 -12.89 27.32
C ILE A 326 13.72 -11.45 27.80
N THR A 327 13.18 -10.45 27.09
CA THR A 327 13.27 -9.04 27.47
C THR A 327 12.61 -8.78 28.84
N GLU A 328 11.46 -9.38 29.14
CA GLU A 328 10.84 -9.29 30.47
C GLU A 328 11.74 -9.84 31.58
N LEU A 329 12.48 -10.92 31.30
CA LEU A 329 13.45 -11.47 32.25
C LEU A 329 14.63 -10.53 32.49
N THR A 330 15.07 -9.75 31.49
CA THR A 330 16.17 -8.76 31.66
C THR A 330 15.79 -7.65 32.65
N HIS A 331 14.52 -7.30 32.76
CA HIS A 331 14.04 -6.29 33.72
C HIS A 331 13.94 -6.83 35.13
N THR A 332 13.87 -8.16 35.31
CA THR A 332 13.65 -8.78 36.61
C THR A 332 14.95 -9.33 37.20
N TYR A 333 15.84 -9.81 36.37
CA TYR A 333 17.05 -10.54 36.81
C TYR A 333 18.31 -9.92 36.21
N ILE A 334 19.37 -9.79 37.06
CA ILE A 334 20.70 -9.35 36.61
C ILE A 334 21.49 -10.55 36.05
N THR A 335 21.31 -11.72 36.66
CA THR A 335 22.01 -12.93 36.25
C THR A 335 21.07 -14.12 36.31
N LEU A 336 21.05 -14.93 35.27
CA LEU A 336 20.29 -16.17 35.17
C LEU A 336 21.09 -17.27 34.47
N PRO A 337 20.99 -18.55 34.89
CA PRO A 337 21.49 -19.67 34.10
C PRO A 337 20.63 -19.89 32.86
N LEU A 338 21.24 -20.36 31.79
CA LEU A 338 20.56 -20.65 30.51
C LEU A 338 19.44 -21.68 30.64
N SER A 339 19.61 -22.68 31.55
CA SER A 339 18.56 -23.65 31.89
C SER A 339 17.29 -22.99 32.38
N ASP A 340 17.45 -22.06 33.33
CA ASP A 340 16.30 -21.37 33.97
C ASP A 340 15.60 -20.43 32.96
N ILE A 341 16.37 -19.84 32.03
CA ILE A 341 15.80 -19.03 30.94
C ILE A 341 14.98 -19.94 30.02
N SER A 342 15.51 -21.11 29.60
CA SER A 342 14.78 -22.05 28.75
C SER A 342 13.46 -22.50 29.39
N ASP A 343 13.48 -22.83 30.67
CA ASP A 343 12.31 -23.28 31.43
C ASP A 343 11.23 -22.17 31.55
N LYS A 344 11.64 -20.95 31.92
CA LYS A 344 10.73 -19.80 32.06
C LYS A 344 10.12 -19.33 30.75
N VAL A 345 10.88 -19.38 29.67
CA VAL A 345 10.42 -19.01 28.32
C VAL A 345 9.61 -20.13 27.70
N GLY A 346 9.83 -21.39 28.09
CA GLY A 346 9.16 -22.58 27.57
C GLY A 346 9.84 -23.15 26.33
N LEU A 347 11.17 -22.98 26.20
CA LEU A 347 12.00 -23.56 25.15
C LEU A 347 12.38 -25.01 25.50
N ALA A 348 12.70 -25.82 24.49
CA ALA A 348 13.04 -27.22 24.68
C ALA A 348 14.47 -27.42 25.22
N HIS A 349 15.41 -26.60 24.78
CA HIS A 349 16.83 -26.72 25.12
C HIS A 349 17.46 -25.39 25.52
N ALA A 350 18.49 -25.45 26.37
CA ALA A 350 19.27 -24.27 26.77
C ALA A 350 20.05 -23.64 25.60
N ASP A 351 20.43 -24.45 24.63
CA ASP A 351 21.13 -23.99 23.42
C ASP A 351 20.21 -23.08 22.55
N ASP A 352 18.92 -23.36 22.50
CA ASP A 352 17.94 -22.50 21.82
C ASP A 352 17.88 -21.13 22.49
N ALA A 353 17.83 -21.10 23.84
CA ALA A 353 17.84 -19.85 24.60
C ALA A 353 19.11 -19.04 24.34
N GLN A 354 20.27 -19.71 24.26
CA GLN A 354 21.53 -19.07 23.91
C GLN A 354 21.46 -18.45 22.50
N GLY A 355 20.94 -19.18 21.52
CA GLY A 355 20.78 -18.68 20.13
C GLY A 355 19.90 -17.45 20.05
N TYR A 356 18.77 -17.42 20.78
CA TYR A 356 17.90 -16.25 20.85
C TYR A 356 18.60 -15.04 21.50
N ILE A 357 19.32 -15.25 22.61
CA ILE A 357 20.04 -14.18 23.30
C ILE A 357 21.13 -13.58 22.42
N LEU A 358 21.94 -14.41 21.74
CA LEU A 358 22.96 -13.94 20.83
C LEU A 358 22.38 -13.11 19.70
N ASN A 359 21.31 -13.60 19.06
CA ASN A 359 20.63 -12.85 17.99
C ASN A 359 20.05 -11.50 18.49
N MET A 360 19.53 -11.45 19.73
CA MET A 360 19.02 -10.22 20.33
C MET A 360 20.13 -9.23 20.69
N VAL A 361 21.29 -9.73 21.13
CA VAL A 361 22.48 -8.89 21.38
C VAL A 361 23.05 -8.33 20.07
N GLU A 362 23.15 -9.15 19.03
CA GLU A 362 23.58 -8.70 17.69
C GLU A 362 22.63 -7.65 17.09
N ALA A 363 21.31 -7.82 17.32
CA ALA A 363 20.32 -6.86 16.87
C ALA A 363 20.27 -5.58 17.74
N GLY A 364 21.02 -5.55 18.88
CA GLY A 364 21.01 -4.43 19.82
C GLY A 364 19.69 -4.30 20.61
N GLU A 365 18.91 -5.37 20.69
CA GLU A 365 17.63 -5.40 21.46
C GLU A 365 17.87 -5.50 22.95
N ILE A 366 18.96 -6.21 23.38
CA ILE A 366 19.38 -6.38 24.77
C ILE A 366 20.90 -6.30 24.90
N CYS A 367 21.38 -5.91 26.08
CA CYS A 367 22.79 -5.96 26.44
C CYS A 367 23.02 -7.12 27.41
N ALA A 368 23.69 -8.19 26.96
CA ALA A 368 23.94 -9.36 27.77
C ALA A 368 25.35 -9.92 27.52
N GLN A 369 25.94 -10.56 28.53
CA GLN A 369 27.18 -11.32 28.45
C GLN A 369 26.94 -12.77 28.90
N ILE A 370 27.38 -13.72 28.12
CA ILE A 370 27.30 -15.16 28.45
C ILE A 370 28.62 -15.61 29.05
N ALA A 371 28.59 -16.11 30.27
CA ALA A 371 29.75 -16.74 30.93
C ALA A 371 29.78 -18.22 30.55
N TYR A 372 30.59 -18.58 29.57
CA TYR A 372 30.63 -19.93 29.00
C TYR A 372 30.92 -21.08 29.96
N PRO A 373 31.85 -20.98 30.94
CA PRO A 373 32.10 -22.11 31.82
C PRO A 373 30.93 -22.41 32.76
N ALA A 374 30.19 -21.37 33.15
CA ALA A 374 29.09 -21.47 34.14
C ALA A 374 27.70 -21.61 33.47
N GLY A 375 27.59 -21.42 32.15
CA GLY A 375 26.29 -21.40 31.45
C GLY A 375 25.32 -20.32 31.98
N THR A 376 25.86 -19.20 32.47
CA THR A 376 25.08 -18.11 33.03
C THR A 376 25.12 -16.88 32.17
N VAL A 377 24.01 -16.15 32.13
CA VAL A 377 23.84 -14.90 31.37
C VAL A 377 23.78 -13.74 32.36
N HIS A 378 24.61 -12.72 32.12
CA HIS A 378 24.59 -11.46 32.83
C HIS A 378 23.94 -10.39 31.96
N PHE A 379 22.81 -9.88 32.38
CA PHE A 379 22.14 -8.76 31.75
C PHE A 379 22.74 -7.44 32.23
N ARG A 380 22.97 -6.49 31.32
CA ARG A 380 23.51 -5.17 31.62
C ARG A 380 22.55 -4.10 31.11
N GLU A 381 22.46 -3.00 31.84
CA GLU A 381 21.83 -1.80 31.34
C GLU A 381 22.76 -1.12 30.32
N ASP A 382 22.23 -0.72 29.19
CA ASP A 382 22.99 0.03 28.19
C ASP A 382 23.07 1.51 28.58
N THR A 383 24.12 1.88 29.29
CA THR A 383 24.38 3.25 29.74
C THR A 383 24.85 4.19 28.60
N ASN A 384 25.23 3.64 27.43
CA ASN A 384 25.84 4.40 26.34
C ASN A 384 24.88 4.86 25.25
N THR A 385 23.62 4.41 25.27
CA THR A 385 22.65 4.72 24.21
C THR A 385 22.31 6.21 24.11
N LEU A 386 22.32 6.94 25.23
CA LEU A 386 21.92 8.36 25.28
C LEU A 386 23.00 9.35 24.77
N SER A 387 24.26 8.94 24.69
CA SER A 387 25.38 9.81 24.31
C SER A 387 25.99 9.51 22.94
N SER A 388 25.42 8.56 22.18
CA SER A 388 26.00 8.15 20.90
C SER A 388 25.69 9.17 19.79
N THR A 389 26.65 9.39 18.90
CA THR A 389 26.48 10.22 17.68
C THR A 389 25.35 9.71 16.78
N THR A 390 25.07 8.41 16.84
CA THR A 390 23.93 7.78 16.13
C THR A 390 22.58 8.24 16.69
N MET A 391 22.47 8.44 18.00
CA MET A 391 21.24 8.94 18.65
C MET A 391 20.98 10.39 18.30
N THR A 392 22.03 11.24 18.30
CA THR A 392 21.88 12.65 17.87
C THR A 392 21.45 12.76 16.41
N ALA A 393 22.04 11.95 15.51
CA ALA A 393 21.65 11.91 14.11
C ALA A 393 20.19 11.45 13.92
N ARG A 394 19.74 10.48 14.73
CA ARG A 394 18.36 10.01 14.71
C ARG A 394 17.39 11.08 15.20
N LEU A 395 17.70 11.76 16.31
CA LEU A 395 16.91 12.87 16.82
C LEU A 395 16.81 14.03 15.83
N GLU A 396 17.91 14.36 15.14
CA GLU A 396 17.90 15.38 14.07
C GLU A 396 17.01 14.98 12.91
N ALA A 397 17.03 13.70 12.50
CA ALA A 397 16.16 13.17 11.45
C ALA A 397 14.67 13.24 11.86
N ASP A 398 14.37 12.87 13.10
CA ASP A 398 13.01 12.90 13.64
C ASP A 398 12.48 14.34 13.77
N LEU A 399 13.32 15.28 14.22
CA LEU A 399 12.99 16.71 14.28
C LEU A 399 12.70 17.28 12.88
N ARG A 400 13.52 16.92 11.89
CA ARG A 400 13.32 17.36 10.50
C ARG A 400 12.02 16.83 9.93
N SER A 401 11.76 15.55 10.12
CA SER A 401 10.50 14.89 9.71
C SER A 401 9.29 15.56 10.37
N THR A 402 9.36 15.84 11.66
CA THR A 402 8.28 16.52 12.40
C THR A 402 8.03 17.94 11.88
N ALA A 403 9.07 18.68 11.56
CA ALA A 403 8.96 20.01 10.98
C ALA A 403 8.29 19.97 9.59
N GLU A 404 8.67 19.02 8.75
CA GLU A 404 8.06 18.81 7.44
C GLU A 404 6.58 18.43 7.56
N LEU A 405 6.23 17.52 8.46
CA LEU A 405 4.85 17.14 8.73
C LEU A 405 4.02 18.34 9.20
N THR A 406 4.56 19.16 10.09
CA THR A 406 3.87 20.36 10.57
C THR A 406 3.57 21.35 9.43
N GLU A 407 4.52 21.54 8.53
CA GLU A 407 4.31 22.42 7.37
C GLU A 407 3.29 21.84 6.39
N ARG A 408 3.29 20.52 6.19
CA ARG A 408 2.29 19.83 5.37
C ARG A 408 0.88 19.97 5.96
N VAL A 409 0.74 19.78 7.26
CA VAL A 409 -0.55 19.97 7.97
C VAL A 409 -1.06 21.40 7.80
N ARG A 410 -0.20 22.42 7.94
CA ARG A 410 -0.58 23.82 7.69
C ARG A 410 -1.08 24.06 6.27
N LYS A 411 -0.40 23.48 5.27
CA LYS A 411 -0.83 23.59 3.86
C LYS A 411 -2.19 22.92 3.62
N LEU A 412 -2.42 21.75 4.23
CA LEU A 412 -3.70 21.06 4.15
C LEU A 412 -4.82 21.85 4.86
N GLU A 413 -4.55 22.38 6.03
CA GLU A 413 -5.49 23.23 6.77
C GLU A 413 -5.88 24.46 5.93
N ALA A 414 -4.93 25.13 5.31
CA ALA A 414 -5.19 26.26 4.43
C ALA A 414 -6.08 25.86 3.23
N ARG A 415 -5.86 24.69 2.62
CA ARG A 415 -6.73 24.18 1.53
C ARG A 415 -8.14 23.83 2.02
N LEU A 416 -8.26 23.24 3.21
CA LEU A 416 -9.54 22.85 3.78
C LEU A 416 -10.40 24.08 4.14
N ILE A 417 -9.79 25.14 4.66
CA ILE A 417 -10.48 26.40 5.01
C ILE A 417 -11.15 27.05 3.78
N VAL A 418 -10.55 26.90 2.61
CA VAL A 418 -11.04 27.49 1.35
C VAL A 418 -12.01 26.57 0.60
N ASN A 419 -12.16 25.30 1.04
CA ASN A 419 -12.99 24.34 0.34
C ASN A 419 -14.49 24.70 0.45
N PRO A 420 -15.18 24.98 -0.68
CA PRO A 420 -16.58 25.44 -0.67
C PRO A 420 -17.55 24.44 -0.04
N VAL A 421 -17.31 23.14 -0.21
CA VAL A 421 -18.14 22.06 0.37
C VAL A 421 -18.08 22.09 1.91
N LEU A 422 -16.88 22.31 2.48
CA LEU A 422 -16.71 22.40 3.93
C LEU A 422 -17.33 23.69 4.48
N ILE A 423 -17.20 24.80 3.75
CA ILE A 423 -17.84 26.07 4.12
C ILE A 423 -19.36 25.91 4.15
N GLN A 424 -19.96 25.32 3.12
CA GLN A 424 -21.41 25.06 3.07
C GLN A 424 -21.88 24.12 4.19
N LYS A 425 -21.15 23.05 4.49
CA LYS A 425 -21.46 22.14 5.62
C LYS A 425 -21.34 22.85 6.97
N ALA A 426 -20.38 23.74 7.15
CA ALA A 426 -20.22 24.54 8.36
C ALA A 426 -21.35 25.54 8.55
N ASP A 427 -21.77 26.22 7.48
CA ASP A 427 -22.89 27.17 7.50
C ASP A 427 -24.24 26.46 7.66
N GLY A 428 -24.45 25.30 7.05
CA GLY A 428 -25.64 24.47 7.26
C GLY A 428 -25.76 23.99 8.72
N ARG A 429 -24.68 23.63 9.39
CA ARG A 429 -24.66 23.30 10.82
C ARG A 429 -24.93 24.52 11.70
N ARG A 430 -24.46 25.71 11.32
CA ARG A 430 -24.75 26.98 12.00
C ARG A 430 -26.24 27.34 11.92
N SER A 431 -26.86 27.15 10.77
CA SER A 431 -28.29 27.41 10.58
C SER A 431 -29.17 26.46 11.42
N LEU A 432 -28.79 25.19 11.55
CA LEU A 432 -29.51 24.23 12.40
C LEU A 432 -29.29 24.46 13.89
N SER A 433 -28.12 24.92 14.31
CA SER A 433 -27.85 25.28 15.72
C SER A 433 -28.49 26.63 16.13
N ALA A 434 -28.57 27.57 15.19
CA ALA A 434 -29.21 28.86 15.40
C ALA A 434 -30.75 28.73 15.57
N ARG A 435 -31.39 27.73 14.95
CA ARG A 435 -32.81 27.40 15.16
C ARG A 435 -33.11 26.78 16.53
N ARG A 436 -32.11 26.29 17.25
CA ARG A 436 -32.30 25.63 18.57
C ARG A 436 -31.98 26.50 19.79
N ARG A 437 -31.38 27.70 19.66
CA ARG A 437 -31.14 28.62 20.80
C ARG A 437 -31.12 30.08 20.34
N PRO A 438 -32.11 30.91 20.73
CA PRO A 438 -31.98 32.36 20.65
C PRO A 438 -31.12 32.85 21.84
N GLY A 439 -29.91 33.34 21.56
CA GLY A 439 -29.14 34.10 22.53
C GLY A 439 -27.79 33.53 22.92
N ARG A 440 -26.83 33.64 22.02
CA ARG A 440 -25.39 33.89 22.35
C ARG A 440 -24.60 34.06 21.04
N ARG A 441 -24.56 35.24 20.53
CA ARG A 441 -23.59 35.68 19.51
C ARG A 441 -22.24 35.90 20.18
N GLY A 442 -21.22 35.32 19.66
CA GLY A 442 -19.82 35.66 19.95
C GLY A 442 -19.06 34.61 20.76
N ARG A 443 -18.53 33.60 20.11
CA ARG A 443 -17.33 32.83 20.48
C ARG A 443 -17.23 31.48 19.76
N ILE A 444 -17.01 31.47 18.47
CA ILE A 444 -16.75 30.22 17.75
C ILE A 444 -15.46 30.24 16.93
N LEU A 445 -14.92 31.41 16.58
CA LEU A 445 -13.59 31.50 15.93
C LEU A 445 -12.41 31.23 16.87
N SER A 446 -12.65 31.16 18.19
CA SER A 446 -11.59 30.87 19.18
C SER A 446 -11.56 29.43 19.65
N LEU A 447 -12.48 28.56 19.22
CA LEU A 447 -12.55 27.17 19.68
C LEU A 447 -11.80 26.19 18.79
N VAL A 448 -11.64 26.47 17.50
CA VAL A 448 -10.83 25.64 16.60
C VAL A 448 -9.33 25.82 16.90
N GLY A 449 -8.89 27.07 17.20
CA GLY A 449 -7.49 27.32 17.54
C GLY A 449 -7.06 26.95 18.95
N ARG A 450 -8.00 26.81 19.91
CA ARG A 450 -7.65 26.54 21.32
C ARG A 450 -7.72 25.09 21.73
N HIS A 451 -8.38 24.24 20.97
CA HIS A 451 -8.43 22.80 21.29
C HIS A 451 -7.19 22.06 20.82
N TRP A 452 -6.43 22.64 19.86
CA TRP A 452 -5.20 22.04 19.33
C TRP A 452 -3.94 22.46 20.07
N HIS A 453 -3.90 23.66 20.69
CA HIS A 453 -2.72 24.14 21.40
C HIS A 453 -2.58 23.65 22.85
N GLY A 454 -3.60 23.04 23.42
CA GLY A 454 -3.63 22.64 24.84
C GLY A 454 -3.25 21.19 25.13
N ARG A 455 -3.07 20.33 24.11
CA ARG A 455 -2.78 18.88 24.31
C ARG A 455 -1.44 18.42 23.76
N LEU A 456 -0.61 19.30 23.26
CA LEU A 456 0.71 18.96 22.70
C LEU A 456 1.85 19.02 23.73
N ILE A 457 1.60 19.31 24.99
CA ILE A 457 2.67 19.53 25.99
C ILE A 457 2.67 18.51 27.15
N GLU A 458 1.78 17.56 27.20
CA GLU A 458 1.89 16.47 28.21
C GLU A 458 1.42 15.15 27.60
N HIS A 459 2.30 14.35 27.08
CA HIS A 459 2.53 12.94 27.41
C HIS A 459 3.53 12.29 26.47
N ASP A 460 4.49 11.69 27.09
CA ASP A 460 5.49 10.73 26.71
C ASP A 460 5.00 9.68 25.68
N SER A 461 5.85 9.46 24.65
CA SER A 461 5.97 8.25 23.81
C SER A 461 4.72 7.51 23.36
N GLY A 462 3.74 8.19 22.77
CA GLY A 462 2.62 7.50 22.16
C GLY A 462 1.88 8.40 21.18
N ILE A 463 2.33 8.46 19.93
CA ILE A 463 1.52 9.03 18.85
C ILE A 463 0.28 8.14 18.72
N ARG A 464 -0.83 8.58 19.29
CA ARG A 464 -2.11 7.94 19.07
C ARG A 464 -2.54 8.15 17.62
N VAL A 465 -2.80 7.06 16.95
CA VAL A 465 -3.34 6.95 15.58
C VAL A 465 -4.66 7.73 15.38
N GLU A 466 -5.20 8.37 16.40
CA GLU A 466 -6.46 9.14 16.35
C GLU A 466 -6.39 10.44 15.53
N ASP A 467 -5.21 10.96 15.20
CA ASP A 467 -5.06 12.31 14.61
C ASP A 467 -4.94 12.34 13.06
N SER A 468 -4.75 11.20 12.40
CA SER A 468 -4.70 11.12 10.92
C SER A 468 -6.06 10.87 10.24
N VAL A 469 -7.11 10.78 11.03
CA VAL A 469 -8.46 10.35 10.67
C VAL A 469 -9.26 11.24 9.70
N PRO A 470 -9.22 12.59 9.74
CA PRO A 470 -10.04 13.41 8.86
C PRO A 470 -9.68 13.30 7.40
N PHE A 471 -8.42 13.00 7.10
CA PHE A 471 -7.88 13.05 5.74
C PHE A 471 -8.27 11.80 4.93
N VAL A 472 -8.17 10.62 5.54
CA VAL A 472 -8.53 9.35 4.89
C VAL A 472 -10.03 9.28 4.61
N TRP A 473 -10.83 9.82 5.53
CA TRP A 473 -12.28 9.87 5.35
C TRP A 473 -12.70 10.79 4.21
N LEU A 474 -12.00 11.90 4.02
CA LEU A 474 -12.20 12.83 2.89
C LEU A 474 -11.74 12.19 1.57
N MET A 475 -10.63 11.47 1.56
CA MET A 475 -10.16 10.73 0.38
C MET A 475 -11.13 9.63 -0.02
N ALA A 476 -11.59 8.83 0.94
CA ALA A 476 -12.47 7.72 0.69
C ALA A 476 -13.91 8.18 0.34
N ALA A 477 -14.39 9.28 0.92
CA ALA A 477 -15.67 9.88 0.56
C ALA A 477 -15.67 10.41 -0.88
N SER A 478 -14.57 11.00 -1.34
CA SER A 478 -14.42 11.45 -2.73
C SER A 478 -14.47 10.28 -3.74
N LEU A 479 -13.97 9.10 -3.35
CA LEU A 479 -14.06 7.88 -4.18
C LEU A 479 -15.48 7.30 -4.25
N CYS A 480 -16.26 7.41 -3.17
CA CYS A 480 -17.62 6.90 -3.12
C CYS A 480 -18.63 7.82 -3.83
N GLU A 481 -18.46 9.14 -3.81
CA GLU A 481 -19.32 10.09 -4.52
C GLU A 481 -19.26 9.98 -6.05
N HIS A 482 -18.18 9.39 -6.60
CA HIS A 482 -17.99 9.25 -8.05
C HIS A 482 -18.23 7.80 -8.54
N ALA A 483 -18.64 6.88 -7.67
CA ALA A 483 -18.98 5.50 -8.01
C ALA A 483 -20.49 5.26 -8.20
N HIS A 484 -21.33 6.31 -8.07
CA HIS A 484 -22.74 6.38 -8.44
C HIS A 484 -22.89 7.30 -9.66
#